data_f7355773b959840cfabcfeaca9ceed08
#
_entry.id   f7355773b959840cfabcfeaca9ceed08
#
_cell.length_a   1.000
_cell.length_b   1.000
_cell.length_c   1.000
_cell.angle_alpha   90.00
_cell.angle_beta   90.00
_cell.angle_gamma   90.00
#
_symmetry.space_group_name_H-M   'P 1'
#
loop_
_entity.id
_entity.type
_entity.pdbx_description
1 polymer ?
#
loop_
_entity_poly.entity_id
_entity_poly.type
_entity_poly.pdbx_seq_one_letter_code
_entity_poly.pdbx_strand_id
1 'polypeptide(L)' 'MQFAEVWSEPLLSSPYVLLLLSNQAGHSCVYDPAEGYKVIFISSTYEEAQNWLLEDEYEPIEGRLSASEFQ' A
#
# COMPACT_ATOMS: atom_id res chain seq x y z
N MET A 1 -13.62 -7.37 -4.29
CA MET A 1 -13.61 -6.67 -3.00
C MET A 1 -12.48 -5.65 -2.96
N GLN A 2 -12.73 -4.51 -2.37
CA GLN A 2 -11.76 -3.43 -2.26
C GLN A 2 -11.14 -3.44 -0.87
N PHE A 3 -9.84 -3.24 -0.79
CA PHE A 3 -9.17 -3.19 0.51
C PHE A 3 -7.96 -2.25 0.46
N ALA A 4 -7.51 -1.87 1.65
CA ALA A 4 -6.34 -1.02 1.84
C ALA A 4 -5.37 -1.71 2.79
N GLU A 5 -4.08 -1.54 2.52
CA GLU A 5 -3.02 -2.03 3.41
C GLU A 5 -2.05 -0.89 3.67
N VAL A 6 -1.53 -0.84 4.89
CA VAL A 6 -0.50 0.12 5.27
C VAL A 6 0.83 -0.62 5.29
N TRP A 7 1.82 -0.05 4.60
CA TRP A 7 3.16 -0.63 4.52
C TRP A 7 4.16 0.35 5.10
N SER A 8 5.18 -0.15 5.79
CA SER A 8 6.17 0.72 6.40
C SER A 8 7.58 0.20 6.18
N GLU A 9 8.54 1.10 6.20
CA GLU A 9 9.96 0.79 6.17
C GLU A 9 10.45 0.77 7.62
N PRO A 10 10.56 -0.42 8.25
CA PRO A 10 10.80 -0.49 9.68
C PRO A 10 12.22 -0.16 10.10
N LEU A 11 13.15 -0.13 9.16
CA LEU A 11 14.56 0.12 9.49
C LEU A 11 14.88 1.59 9.70
N LEU A 12 13.95 2.49 9.34
CA LEU A 12 14.14 3.92 9.57
C LEU A 12 13.78 4.28 10.99
N SER A 13 14.52 5.24 11.58
CA SER A 13 14.22 5.71 12.93
C SER A 13 12.84 6.36 13.00
N SER A 14 12.41 6.94 11.91
CA SER A 14 11.05 7.46 11.75
C SER A 14 10.47 6.72 10.55
N PRO A 15 9.70 5.66 10.77
CA PRO A 15 9.25 4.81 9.67
C PRO A 15 8.48 5.58 8.61
N TYR A 16 8.82 5.31 7.36
CA TYR A 16 8.11 5.89 6.23
C TYR A 16 6.92 4.98 5.90
N VAL A 17 5.78 5.58 5.66
CA VAL A 17 4.54 4.82 5.48
C VAL A 17 4.00 5.02 4.08
N LEU A 18 3.59 3.93 3.44
CA LEU A 18 2.91 3.95 2.15
C LEU A 18 1.58 3.23 2.29
N LEU A 19 0.61 3.63 1.47
CA LEU A 19 -0.72 3.05 1.48
C LEU A 19 -0.98 2.34 0.17
N LEU A 20 -1.32 1.05 0.24
CA LEU A 20 -1.68 0.27 -0.94
C LEU A 20 -3.18 0.09 -0.98
N LEU A 21 -3.80 0.47 -2.09
CA LEU A 21 -5.22 0.25 -2.33
C LEU A 21 -5.39 -0.71 -3.50
N SER A 22 -6.24 -1.71 -3.32
CA SER A 22 -6.51 -2.70 -4.36
C SER A 22 -8.01 -2.84 -4.54
N ASN A 23 -8.47 -2.89 -5.80
CA ASN A 23 -9.89 -3.09 -6.07
C ASN A 23 -10.16 -4.56 -6.36
N GLN A 24 -11.43 -4.91 -6.58
CA GLN A 24 -11.81 -6.31 -6.75
C GLN A 24 -11.32 -6.92 -8.07
N ALA A 25 -10.89 -6.09 -9.02
CA ALA A 25 -10.30 -6.58 -10.26
C ALA A 25 -8.79 -6.82 -10.11
N GLY A 26 -8.22 -6.47 -8.95
CA GLY A 26 -6.80 -6.63 -8.68
C GLY A 26 -5.96 -5.41 -9.02
N HIS A 27 -6.55 -4.40 -9.66
CA HIS A 27 -5.83 -3.16 -9.96
C HIS A 27 -5.42 -2.50 -8.65
N SER A 28 -4.15 -2.14 -8.55
CA SER A 28 -3.58 -1.65 -7.30
C SER A 28 -2.82 -0.36 -7.50
N CYS A 29 -2.91 0.50 -6.49
CA CYS A 29 -2.19 1.78 -6.47
C CYS A 29 -1.49 1.92 -5.14
N VAL A 30 -0.27 2.47 -5.17
CA VAL A 30 0.45 2.79 -3.95
C VAL A 30 0.50 4.32 -3.84
N TYR A 31 0.10 4.81 -2.68
CA TYR A 31 0.03 6.24 -2.39
C TYR A 31 1.04 6.61 -1.32
N ASP A 32 1.56 7.82 -1.43
CA ASP A 32 2.49 8.36 -0.45
C ASP A 32 1.79 9.45 0.37
N PRO A 33 1.33 9.13 1.60
CA PRO A 33 0.64 10.12 2.43
C PRO A 33 1.50 11.34 2.77
N ALA A 34 2.81 11.16 2.91
CA ALA A 34 3.71 12.26 3.23
C ALA A 34 3.83 13.26 2.09
N GLU A 35 3.51 12.82 0.87
CA GLU A 35 3.55 13.66 -0.32
C GLU A 35 2.14 14.04 -0.79
N GLY A 36 1.21 14.15 0.15
CA GLY A 36 -0.16 14.53 -0.17
C GLY A 36 -0.94 13.45 -0.89
N TYR A 37 -0.63 12.19 -0.59
CA TYR A 37 -1.27 11.02 -1.21
C TYR A 37 -0.98 10.94 -2.71
N LYS A 38 0.21 11.35 -3.08
CA LYS A 38 0.65 11.19 -4.47
C LYS A 38 0.69 9.71 -4.83
N VAL A 39 0.19 9.37 -6.02
CA VAL A 39 0.28 8.00 -6.53
C VAL A 39 1.70 7.77 -7.02
N ILE A 40 2.39 6.80 -6.43
CA ILE A 40 3.78 6.52 -6.77
C ILE A 40 3.98 5.20 -7.50
N PHE A 41 2.96 4.37 -7.55
CA PHE A 41 3.02 3.11 -8.28
C PHE A 41 1.60 2.64 -8.63
N ILE A 42 1.44 2.12 -9.84
CA ILE A 42 0.17 1.56 -10.30
C ILE A 42 0.47 0.22 -10.96
N SER A 43 -0.35 -0.78 -10.65
CA SER A 43 -0.19 -2.09 -11.28
C SER A 43 -1.55 -2.67 -11.60
N SER A 44 -1.56 -3.66 -12.50
CA SER A 44 -2.79 -4.36 -12.85
C SER A 44 -3.11 -5.51 -11.90
N THR A 45 -2.16 -5.89 -11.04
CA THR A 45 -2.37 -6.94 -10.04
C THR A 45 -1.85 -6.51 -8.69
N TYR A 46 -2.47 -7.09 -7.65
CA TYR A 46 -2.01 -6.87 -6.28
C TYR A 46 -0.59 -7.41 -6.09
N GLU A 47 -0.30 -8.55 -6.69
CA GLU A 47 1.01 -9.18 -6.53
C GLU A 47 2.16 -8.30 -7.03
N GLU A 48 1.94 -7.60 -8.13
CA GLU A 48 2.97 -6.68 -8.63
C GLU A 48 3.24 -5.54 -7.65
N ALA A 49 2.18 -4.99 -7.07
CA ALA A 49 2.33 -3.91 -6.09
C ALA A 49 3.01 -4.42 -4.83
N GLN A 50 2.63 -5.60 -4.37
CA GLN A 50 3.24 -6.23 -3.20
C GLN A 50 4.73 -6.45 -3.42
N ASN A 51 5.10 -7.01 -4.57
CA ASN A 51 6.51 -7.26 -4.88
C ASN A 51 7.30 -5.97 -4.97
N TRP A 52 6.70 -4.93 -5.54
CA TRP A 52 7.36 -3.63 -5.64
C TRP A 52 7.70 -3.08 -4.26
N LEU A 53 6.76 -3.21 -3.31
CA LEU A 53 6.98 -2.77 -1.93
C LEU A 53 8.02 -3.62 -1.22
N LEU A 54 7.97 -4.94 -1.41
CA LEU A 54 8.92 -5.85 -0.77
C LEU A 54 10.34 -5.63 -1.27
N GLU A 55 10.51 -5.33 -2.55
CA GLU A 55 11.83 -5.06 -3.11
C GLU A 55 12.47 -3.83 -2.50
N ASP A 56 11.66 -2.88 -2.04
CA ASP A 56 12.14 -1.67 -1.41
C ASP A 56 12.15 -1.79 0.11
N GLU A 57 12.09 -3.01 0.61
CA GLU A 57 12.19 -3.36 2.03
C GLU A 57 11.04 -2.83 2.87
N TYR A 58 9.90 -2.59 2.26
CA TYR A 58 8.68 -2.26 3.01
C TYR A 58 8.04 -3.54 3.53
N GLU A 59 7.37 -3.44 4.66
CA GLU A 59 6.63 -4.55 5.26
C GLU A 59 5.19 -4.12 5.52
N PRO A 60 4.23 -5.03 5.34
CA PRO A 60 2.85 -4.68 5.65
C PRO A 60 2.66 -4.58 7.16
N ILE A 61 1.93 -3.57 7.58
CA ILE A 61 1.46 -3.49 8.95
C ILE A 61 0.28 -4.43 9.04
N GLU A 62 0.24 -5.23 10.11
CA GLU A 62 -0.75 -6.26 10.25
C GLU A 62 -2.16 -5.69 10.12
N GLY A 63 -2.98 -6.41 9.36
CA GLY A 63 -4.36 -6.05 9.15
C GLY A 63 -4.60 -5.39 7.81
N ARG A 64 -5.81 -5.52 7.34
CA ARG A 64 -6.27 -5.01 6.07
C ARG A 64 -7.61 -4.34 6.29
N LEU A 65 -7.81 -3.17 5.70
CA LEU A 65 -9.08 -2.46 5.84
C LEU A 65 -9.91 -2.67 4.59
N SER A 66 -11.14 -3.09 4.77
CA SER A 66 -12.08 -3.18 3.65
C SER A 66 -12.65 -1.80 3.36
N ALA A 67 -13.26 -1.65 2.18
CA ALA A 67 -13.83 -0.36 1.78
C ALA A 67 -14.87 0.15 2.80
N SER A 68 -15.59 -0.76 3.43
CA SER A 68 -16.62 -0.37 4.40
C SER A 68 -16.04 0.15 5.71
N GLU A 69 -14.75 -0.11 5.98
CA GLU A 69 -14.13 0.28 7.24
C GLU A 69 -13.48 1.66 7.21
N PHE A 70 -13.16 2.18 6.04
CA PHE A 70 -12.48 3.47 5.97
C PHE A 70 -13.26 4.52 5.17
N GLN A 71 -14.54 4.32 5.04
CA GLN A 71 -15.41 5.32 4.45
C GLN A 71 -15.90 6.32 5.48
#